data_ffaa3db13e835e63707a093d64af8308
#
_entry.id   ffaa3db13e835e63707a093d64af8308
#
_cell.length_a   1.000
_cell.length_b   1.000
_cell.length_c   1.000
_cell.angle_alpha   90.00
_cell.angle_beta   90.00
_cell.angle_gamma   90.00
#
_symmetry.space_group_name_H-M   'P 1'
#
loop_
_entity.id
_entity.type
_entity.pdbx_description
1 polymer ?
#
loop_
_entity_poly.entity_id
_entity_poly.type
_entity_poly.pdbx_seq_one_letter_code
_entity_poly.pdbx_strand_id
1 'polypeptide(L)'
;RDIGVTGVQTCALPISSSALCLIEARYSGDAPASDHLELDFNTRSKSRLRARLASGAEVGLFLPRGTILRGGDRLLANDGRVVAVVSAAEDLLEVRCATATELARAAFHLGNRHVAVEVGRDGGGDWLRLQADHVLEDMLVGLGALVSTLRAPFEPEAGAYAPGHQHPGDGSGARIHLMAGQ
;
A
#
# COMPACT_ATOMS: atom_id res chain seq x y z
N ARG A 1 -8.62 20.34 72.79
CA ARG A 1 -8.51 19.03 72.13
C ARG A 1 -8.63 19.29 70.67
N ASP A 2 -7.46 19.27 69.99
CA ASP A 2 -7.33 19.41 68.53
C ASP A 2 -7.62 18.07 67.91
N ILE A 3 -8.55 18.08 66.94
CA ILE A 3 -8.85 16.93 66.08
C ILE A 3 -8.20 17.23 64.74
N GLY A 4 -7.06 16.59 64.48
CA GLY A 4 -6.37 16.68 63.21
C GLY A 4 -7.17 16.07 62.09
N VAL A 5 -7.47 16.86 61.07
CA VAL A 5 -8.05 16.40 59.81
C VAL A 5 -6.92 15.88 58.93
N THR A 6 -6.85 14.57 58.80
CA THR A 6 -5.93 13.91 57.83
C THR A 6 -6.37 14.22 56.42
N GLY A 7 -5.56 14.99 55.70
CA GLY A 7 -5.74 15.24 54.28
C GLY A 7 -5.60 13.98 53.44
N VAL A 8 -6.67 13.62 52.76
CA VAL A 8 -6.63 12.58 51.73
C VAL A 8 -5.88 13.14 50.51
N GLN A 9 -4.66 12.71 50.32
CA GLN A 9 -3.85 13.03 49.15
C GLN A 9 -4.37 12.23 47.97
N THR A 10 -5.23 12.85 47.17
CA THR A 10 -5.70 12.27 45.92
C THR A 10 -4.54 12.25 44.92
N CYS A 11 -3.94 11.08 44.75
CA CYS A 11 -2.94 10.87 43.74
C CYS A 11 -3.65 10.88 42.35
N ALA A 12 -3.78 12.06 41.76
CA ALA A 12 -4.22 12.20 40.38
C ALA A 12 -3.07 11.73 39.50
N LEU A 13 -3.20 10.50 38.98
CA LEU A 13 -2.36 10.03 37.90
C LEU A 13 -2.52 11.03 36.73
N PRO A 14 -1.43 11.52 36.12
CA PRO A 14 -1.54 12.37 34.96
C PRO A 14 -2.17 11.51 33.85
N ILE A 15 -3.39 11.84 33.46
CA ILE A 15 -3.96 11.37 32.22
C ILE A 15 -3.14 12.07 31.15
N SER A 16 -2.07 11.41 30.69
CA SER A 16 -1.35 11.82 29.50
C SER A 16 -2.32 11.67 28.34
N SER A 17 -3.06 12.72 28.01
CA SER A 17 -3.74 12.82 26.74
C SER A 17 -2.63 13.04 25.70
N SER A 18 -1.98 11.94 25.29
CA SER A 18 -1.14 11.97 24.12
C SER A 18 -2.06 12.30 22.95
N ALA A 19 -2.01 13.56 22.50
CA ALA A 19 -2.71 13.97 21.28
C ALA A 19 -2.32 12.99 20.19
N LEU A 20 -3.33 12.43 19.51
CA LEU A 20 -3.11 11.48 18.41
C LEU A 20 -2.19 12.17 17.38
N CYS A 21 -1.06 11.54 17.07
CA CYS A 21 -0.16 12.04 16.05
C CYS A 21 -0.86 11.90 14.68
N LEU A 22 -0.94 12.99 13.91
CA LEU A 22 -1.63 13.04 12.63
C LEU A 22 -0.64 13.11 11.49
N ILE A 23 -0.94 12.36 10.43
CA ILE A 23 -0.21 12.33 9.16
C ILE A 23 -1.18 12.78 8.06
N GLU A 24 -0.90 13.95 7.45
CA GLU A 24 -1.79 14.57 6.47
C GLU A 24 -1.14 14.71 5.08
N ALA A 25 0.16 14.49 4.97
CA ALA A 25 0.90 14.69 3.74
C ALA A 25 2.03 13.66 3.55
N ARG A 26 2.39 13.46 2.28
CA ARG A 26 3.65 12.81 1.93
C ARG A 26 4.82 13.74 2.19
N TYR A 27 5.93 13.18 2.58
CA TYR A 27 7.18 13.90 2.76
C TYR A 27 8.09 13.74 1.54
N SER A 28 8.47 14.84 0.92
CA SER A 28 9.35 14.88 -0.26
C SER A 28 10.78 15.37 0.01
N GLY A 29 11.12 15.62 1.28
CA GLY A 29 12.47 16.04 1.67
C GLY A 29 13.44 14.86 1.85
N ASP A 30 14.69 15.16 2.24
CA ASP A 30 15.78 14.20 2.35
C ASP A 30 16.00 13.65 3.76
N ALA A 31 15.27 14.15 4.78
CA ALA A 31 15.41 13.67 6.14
C ALA A 31 15.12 12.17 6.24
N PRO A 32 15.94 11.40 6.97
CA PRO A 32 15.70 9.99 7.16
C PRO A 32 14.41 9.77 7.96
N ALA A 33 13.73 8.65 7.69
CA ALA A 33 12.59 8.25 8.51
C ALA A 33 13.06 7.88 9.93
N SER A 34 12.33 8.38 10.92
CA SER A 34 12.58 8.08 12.34
C SER A 34 11.76 6.90 12.86
N ASP A 35 10.74 6.49 12.09
CA ASP A 35 9.86 5.38 12.42
C ASP A 35 9.27 4.80 11.12
N HIS A 36 8.55 3.68 11.22
CA HIS A 36 7.90 3.08 10.05
C HIS A 36 6.50 2.55 10.36
N LEU A 37 5.73 2.42 9.30
CA LEU A 37 4.35 1.96 9.30
C LEU A 37 4.23 0.80 8.31
N GLU A 38 4.08 -0.42 8.83
CA GLU A 38 3.93 -1.63 8.02
C GLU A 38 2.44 -1.90 7.78
N LEU A 39 2.03 -1.92 6.50
CA LEU A 39 0.63 -2.04 6.09
C LEU A 39 0.48 -2.96 4.87
N ASP A 40 -0.58 -3.78 4.87
CA ASP A 40 -1.05 -4.48 3.67
C ASP A 40 -1.59 -3.51 2.61
N PHE A 41 -1.76 -3.99 1.39
CA PHE A 41 -2.22 -3.16 0.26
C PHE A 41 -3.61 -2.56 0.48
N ASN A 42 -4.56 -3.34 0.99
CA ASN A 42 -5.92 -2.86 1.24
C ASN A 42 -5.94 -1.73 2.27
N THR A 43 -5.07 -1.81 3.27
CA THR A 43 -4.92 -0.78 4.30
C THR A 43 -4.18 0.44 3.76
N ARG A 44 -3.15 0.28 2.92
CA ARG A 44 -2.43 1.37 2.23
C ARG A 44 -3.30 2.14 1.24
N SER A 45 -4.39 1.54 0.76
CA SER A 45 -5.35 2.18 -0.14
C SER A 45 -6.39 3.05 0.57
N LYS A 46 -6.40 3.08 1.91
CA LYS A 46 -7.34 3.88 2.70
C LYS A 46 -6.79 5.30 2.88
N SER A 47 -7.58 6.30 2.51
CA SER A 47 -7.24 7.71 2.72
C SER A 47 -7.39 8.17 4.18
N ARG A 48 -8.13 7.42 5.00
CA ARG A 48 -8.31 7.68 6.44
C ARG A 48 -8.12 6.38 7.20
N LEU A 49 -7.18 6.38 8.12
CA LEU A 49 -6.77 5.18 8.84
C LEU A 49 -6.24 5.55 10.22
N ARG A 50 -6.58 4.78 11.24
CA ARG A 50 -5.88 4.75 12.52
C ARG A 50 -4.95 3.55 12.51
N ALA A 51 -3.67 3.77 12.80
CA ALA A 51 -2.64 2.74 12.73
C ALA A 51 -1.64 2.89 13.87
N ARG A 52 -0.77 1.91 14.01
CA ARG A 52 0.29 1.89 15.00
C ARG A 52 1.64 1.79 14.30
N LEU A 53 2.54 2.68 14.66
CA LEU A 53 3.93 2.67 14.18
C LEU A 53 4.71 1.49 14.80
N ALA A 54 5.85 1.16 14.24
CA ALA A 54 6.73 0.13 14.79
C ALA A 54 7.21 0.46 16.22
N SER A 55 7.38 1.71 16.56
CA SER A 55 7.64 2.16 17.94
C SER A 55 6.50 1.91 18.92
N GLY A 56 5.31 1.51 18.43
CA GLY A 56 4.10 1.32 19.23
C GLY A 56 3.24 2.58 19.35
N ALA A 57 3.69 3.75 18.85
CA ALA A 57 2.90 4.96 18.85
C ALA A 57 1.68 4.87 17.93
N GLU A 58 0.54 5.40 18.38
CA GLU A 58 -0.66 5.47 17.54
C GLU A 58 -0.64 6.73 16.67
N VAL A 59 -1.05 6.55 15.40
CA VAL A 59 -1.15 7.64 14.43
C VAL A 59 -2.48 7.60 13.70
N GLY A 60 -2.97 8.78 13.30
CA GLY A 60 -4.10 8.93 12.39
C GLY A 60 -3.62 9.42 11.03
N LEU A 61 -3.96 8.71 9.96
CA LEU A 61 -3.71 9.14 8.59
C LEU A 61 -4.96 9.82 8.04
N PHE A 62 -4.78 11.01 7.46
CA PHE A 62 -5.82 11.82 6.82
C PHE A 62 -5.29 12.31 5.47
N LEU A 63 -5.23 11.41 4.51
CA LEU A 63 -4.70 11.70 3.17
C LEU A 63 -5.83 12.07 2.19
N PRO A 64 -5.51 12.74 1.08
CA PRO A 64 -6.48 12.99 0.02
C PRO A 64 -7.13 11.71 -0.47
N ARG A 65 -8.40 11.78 -0.88
CA ARG A 65 -9.12 10.62 -1.42
C ARG A 65 -8.42 10.08 -2.66
N GLY A 66 -8.35 8.76 -2.78
CA GLY A 66 -7.67 8.08 -3.88
C GLY A 66 -6.15 7.97 -3.72
N THR A 67 -5.59 8.47 -2.60
CA THR A 67 -4.17 8.24 -2.29
C THR A 67 -3.95 6.77 -1.98
N ILE A 68 -3.06 6.13 -2.73
CA ILE A 68 -2.54 4.78 -2.45
C ILE A 68 -1.10 4.94 -2.00
N LEU A 69 -0.81 4.52 -0.77
CA LEU A 69 0.56 4.50 -0.25
C LEU A 69 1.33 3.33 -0.85
N ARG A 70 2.60 3.57 -1.19
CA ARG A 70 3.52 2.56 -1.71
C ARG A 70 4.63 2.26 -0.71
N GLY A 71 5.20 1.09 -0.81
CA GLY A 71 6.41 0.77 -0.07
C GLY A 71 7.52 1.76 -0.42
N GLY A 72 8.18 2.30 0.62
CA GLY A 72 9.18 3.35 0.45
C GLY A 72 8.64 4.79 0.47
N ASP A 73 7.32 5.01 0.43
CA ASP A 73 6.75 6.34 0.66
C ASP A 73 7.16 6.86 2.03
N ARG A 74 7.40 8.16 2.13
CA ARG A 74 7.67 8.86 3.38
C ARG A 74 6.52 9.82 3.69
N LEU A 75 6.13 9.86 4.94
CA LEU A 75 5.00 10.65 5.43
C LEU A 75 5.49 11.62 6.50
N LEU A 76 4.90 12.80 6.53
CA LEU A 76 5.20 13.81 7.54
C LEU A 76 4.09 13.83 8.59
N ALA A 77 4.46 13.59 9.82
CA ALA A 77 3.57 13.71 10.96
C ALA A 77 3.54 15.15 11.50
N ASN A 78 2.45 15.55 12.16
CA ASN A 78 2.26 16.89 12.72
C ASN A 78 3.24 17.23 13.85
N ASP A 79 3.91 16.26 14.42
CA ASP A 79 4.98 16.42 15.42
C ASP A 79 6.39 16.52 14.79
N GLY A 80 6.48 16.55 13.45
CA GLY A 80 7.72 16.69 12.70
C GLY A 80 8.42 15.36 12.40
N ARG A 81 7.92 14.23 12.87
CA ARG A 81 8.49 12.92 12.54
C ARG A 81 8.28 12.57 11.07
N VAL A 82 9.29 11.97 10.46
CA VAL A 82 9.18 11.34 9.14
C VAL A 82 8.98 9.85 9.34
N VAL A 83 7.90 9.32 8.78
CA VAL A 83 7.49 7.92 8.90
C VAL A 83 7.61 7.24 7.54
N ALA A 84 8.37 6.15 7.44
CA ALA A 84 8.45 5.35 6.23
C ALA A 84 7.27 4.38 6.13
N VAL A 85 6.73 4.20 4.93
CA VAL A 85 5.74 3.15 4.66
C VAL A 85 6.47 1.89 4.25
N VAL A 86 6.12 0.78 4.88
CA VAL A 86 6.61 -0.56 4.54
C VAL A 86 5.43 -1.39 4.07
N SER A 87 5.57 -2.02 2.90
CA SER A 87 4.56 -2.96 2.41
C SER A 87 4.67 -4.26 3.20
N ALA A 88 3.63 -4.60 3.93
CA ALA A 88 3.55 -5.87 4.65
C ALA A 88 3.58 -7.05 3.67
N ALA A 89 4.13 -8.16 4.11
CA ALA A 89 4.03 -9.39 3.34
C ALA A 89 2.61 -9.97 3.45
N GLU A 90 1.99 -10.25 2.30
CA GLU A 90 0.64 -10.78 2.15
C GLU A 90 0.64 -12.16 1.49
N ASP A 91 -0.42 -12.92 1.69
CA ASP A 91 -0.59 -14.20 0.99
C ASP A 91 -1.08 -13.90 -0.44
N LEU A 92 -0.28 -14.30 -1.42
CA LEU A 92 -0.46 -14.01 -2.83
C LEU A 92 -0.53 -15.29 -3.66
N LEU A 93 -1.19 -15.19 -4.82
CA LEU A 93 -1.03 -16.13 -5.93
C LEU A 93 -0.04 -15.53 -6.93
N GLU A 94 0.96 -16.31 -7.33
CA GLU A 94 1.82 -16.01 -8.47
C GLU A 94 1.38 -16.86 -9.66
N VAL A 95 1.17 -16.19 -10.78
CA VAL A 95 0.62 -16.75 -12.02
C VAL A 95 1.67 -16.67 -13.10
N ARG A 96 2.00 -17.82 -13.68
CA ARG A 96 2.91 -17.94 -14.83
C ARG A 96 2.23 -18.69 -15.95
N CYS A 97 2.57 -18.36 -17.18
CA CYS A 97 2.04 -19.01 -18.37
C CYS A 97 3.17 -19.42 -19.31
N ALA A 98 2.91 -20.39 -20.16
CA ALA A 98 3.90 -20.86 -21.13
C ALA A 98 4.20 -19.79 -22.21
N THR A 99 3.23 -18.94 -22.52
CA THR A 99 3.35 -17.90 -23.54
C THR A 99 2.87 -16.54 -23.04
N ALA A 100 3.40 -15.46 -23.61
CA ALA A 100 2.95 -14.10 -23.33
C ALA A 100 1.46 -13.88 -23.68
N THR A 101 0.95 -14.58 -24.70
CA THR A 101 -0.47 -14.52 -25.09
C THR A 101 -1.37 -15.10 -24.00
N GLU A 102 -0.99 -16.21 -23.39
CA GLU A 102 -1.73 -16.82 -22.28
C GLU A 102 -1.69 -15.91 -21.04
N LEU A 103 -0.53 -15.33 -20.73
CA LEU A 103 -0.39 -14.39 -19.63
C LEU A 103 -1.24 -13.13 -19.85
N ALA A 104 -1.27 -12.59 -21.09
CA ALA A 104 -2.14 -11.48 -21.44
C ALA A 104 -3.63 -11.82 -21.29
N ARG A 105 -4.03 -13.07 -21.65
CA ARG A 105 -5.40 -13.57 -21.43
C ARG A 105 -5.74 -13.64 -19.94
N ALA A 106 -4.85 -14.15 -19.11
CA ALA A 106 -5.02 -14.16 -17.66
C ALA A 106 -5.19 -12.75 -17.11
N ALA A 107 -4.31 -11.81 -17.50
CA ALA A 107 -4.41 -10.40 -17.11
C ALA A 107 -5.74 -9.77 -17.55
N PHE A 108 -6.22 -10.05 -18.76
CA PHE A 108 -7.51 -9.56 -19.26
C PHE A 108 -8.69 -10.06 -18.39
N HIS A 109 -8.71 -11.34 -18.02
CA HIS A 109 -9.76 -11.88 -17.17
C HIS A 109 -9.74 -11.32 -15.74
N LEU A 110 -8.55 -11.09 -15.18
CA LEU A 110 -8.38 -10.44 -13.87
C LEU A 110 -8.84 -8.98 -13.92
N GLY A 111 -8.42 -8.23 -14.95
CA GLY A 111 -8.81 -6.84 -15.16
C GLY A 111 -10.32 -6.65 -15.31
N ASN A 112 -11.00 -7.53 -16.02
CA ASN A 112 -12.47 -7.51 -16.16
C ASN A 112 -13.21 -7.76 -14.84
N ARG A 113 -12.53 -8.28 -13.83
CA ARG A 113 -13.06 -8.47 -12.47
C ARG A 113 -12.59 -7.39 -11.49
N HIS A 114 -11.88 -6.37 -11.99
CA HIS A 114 -11.30 -5.28 -11.21
C HIS A 114 -10.37 -5.77 -10.08
N VAL A 115 -9.71 -6.90 -10.31
CA VAL A 115 -8.71 -7.45 -9.39
C VAL A 115 -7.45 -6.59 -9.46
N ALA A 116 -6.90 -6.22 -8.31
CA ALA A 116 -5.58 -5.60 -8.25
C ALA A 116 -4.52 -6.63 -8.63
N VAL A 117 -3.67 -6.30 -9.60
CA VAL A 117 -2.65 -7.20 -10.14
C VAL A 117 -1.30 -6.50 -10.15
N GLU A 118 -0.29 -7.16 -9.63
CA GLU A 118 1.10 -6.78 -9.78
C GLU A 118 1.68 -7.51 -10.99
N VAL A 119 2.43 -6.82 -11.84
CA VAL A 119 3.06 -7.37 -13.04
C VAL A 119 4.57 -7.32 -12.86
N GLY A 120 5.25 -8.40 -13.14
CA GLY A 120 6.69 -8.45 -13.01
C GLY A 120 7.37 -9.48 -13.88
N ARG A 121 8.69 -9.49 -13.78
CA ARG A 121 9.58 -10.42 -14.49
C ARG A 121 10.76 -10.78 -13.60
N ASP A 122 11.18 -12.02 -13.66
CA ASP A 122 12.40 -12.51 -13.04
C ASP A 122 13.12 -13.53 -13.93
N GLY A 123 14.06 -14.28 -13.39
CA GLY A 123 14.78 -15.32 -14.11
C GLY A 123 13.91 -16.48 -14.64
N GLY A 124 12.69 -16.63 -14.10
CA GLY A 124 11.68 -17.59 -14.56
C GLY A 124 10.73 -17.05 -15.63
N GLY A 125 10.86 -15.77 -16.03
CA GLY A 125 10.03 -15.11 -17.03
C GLY A 125 9.03 -14.11 -16.43
N ASP A 126 8.00 -13.78 -17.20
CA ASP A 126 6.94 -12.86 -16.80
C ASP A 126 5.96 -13.54 -15.84
N TRP A 127 5.45 -12.77 -14.89
CA TRP A 127 4.46 -13.25 -13.93
C TRP A 127 3.44 -12.16 -13.59
N LEU A 128 2.28 -12.61 -13.07
CA LEU A 128 1.30 -11.76 -12.40
C LEU A 128 1.19 -12.22 -10.95
N ARG A 129 0.95 -11.26 -10.04
CA ARG A 129 0.60 -11.55 -8.65
C ARG A 129 -0.70 -10.87 -8.28
N LEU A 130 -1.49 -11.52 -7.45
CA LEU A 130 -2.74 -11.02 -6.91
C LEU A 130 -2.91 -11.55 -5.47
N GLN A 131 -3.77 -10.91 -4.68
CA GLN A 131 -4.09 -11.43 -3.36
C GLN A 131 -4.73 -12.82 -3.48
N ALA A 132 -4.44 -13.73 -2.54
CA ALA A 132 -4.90 -15.11 -2.58
C ALA A 132 -6.43 -15.17 -2.54
N ASP A 133 -7.02 -15.83 -3.55
CA ASP A 133 -8.44 -16.07 -3.71
C ASP A 133 -8.64 -17.39 -4.49
N HIS A 134 -9.31 -18.37 -3.88
CA HIS A 134 -9.47 -19.69 -4.44
C HIS A 134 -10.33 -19.71 -5.73
N VAL A 135 -11.29 -18.80 -5.88
CA VAL A 135 -12.14 -18.73 -7.09
C VAL A 135 -11.32 -18.20 -8.26
N LEU A 136 -10.44 -17.23 -8.01
CA LEU A 136 -9.52 -16.71 -9.02
C LEU A 136 -8.43 -17.75 -9.36
N GLU A 137 -7.95 -18.51 -8.37
CA GLU A 137 -7.02 -19.61 -8.58
C GLU A 137 -7.60 -20.67 -9.53
N ASP A 138 -8.82 -21.17 -9.23
CA ASP A 138 -9.51 -22.15 -10.06
C ASP A 138 -9.72 -21.65 -11.51
N MET A 139 -10.10 -20.38 -11.66
CA MET A 139 -10.25 -19.74 -12.96
C MET A 139 -8.93 -19.71 -13.73
N LEU A 140 -7.84 -19.33 -13.09
CA LEU A 140 -6.52 -19.21 -13.72
C LEU A 140 -5.97 -20.58 -14.13
N VAL A 141 -6.12 -21.58 -13.26
CA VAL A 141 -5.78 -22.97 -13.57
C VAL A 141 -6.63 -23.47 -14.76
N GLY A 142 -7.93 -23.15 -14.78
CA GLY A 142 -8.83 -23.47 -15.91
C GLY A 142 -8.43 -22.79 -17.24
N LEU A 143 -7.70 -21.67 -17.18
CA LEU A 143 -7.13 -20.99 -18.36
C LEU A 143 -5.77 -21.58 -18.78
N GLY A 144 -5.26 -22.57 -18.06
CA GLY A 144 -3.97 -23.22 -18.34
C GLY A 144 -2.76 -22.55 -17.69
N ALA A 145 -2.97 -21.61 -16.77
CA ALA A 145 -1.88 -20.98 -16.04
C ALA A 145 -1.30 -21.91 -14.97
N LEU A 146 -0.01 -21.75 -14.68
CA LEU A 146 0.64 -22.29 -13.50
C LEU A 146 0.45 -21.30 -12.36
N VAL A 147 -0.22 -21.74 -11.29
CA VAL A 147 -0.49 -20.90 -10.10
C VAL A 147 0.24 -21.50 -8.92
N SER A 148 0.92 -20.63 -8.15
CA SER A 148 1.59 -21.00 -6.90
C SER A 148 1.30 -19.94 -5.83
N THR A 149 1.29 -20.38 -4.58
CA THR A 149 1.14 -19.48 -3.42
C THR A 149 2.50 -19.00 -2.93
N LEU A 150 2.56 -17.73 -2.53
CA LEU A 150 3.74 -17.17 -1.88
C LEU A 150 3.34 -16.10 -0.87
N ARG A 151 4.27 -15.75 0.00
CA ARG A 151 4.10 -14.63 0.92
C ARG A 151 5.14 -13.54 0.61
N ALA A 152 4.67 -12.39 0.14
CA ALA A 152 5.53 -11.29 -0.30
C ALA A 152 4.83 -9.94 -0.13
N PRO A 153 5.56 -8.81 -0.13
CA PRO A 153 4.98 -7.49 -0.32
C PRO A 153 4.19 -7.45 -1.63
N PHE A 154 3.05 -6.74 -1.62
CA PHE A 154 2.18 -6.63 -2.79
C PHE A 154 2.08 -5.18 -3.27
N GLU A 155 2.56 -4.93 -4.49
CA GLU A 155 2.60 -3.60 -5.12
C GLU A 155 1.88 -3.62 -6.49
N PRO A 156 0.55 -3.78 -6.50
CA PRO A 156 -0.18 -3.92 -7.76
C PRO A 156 -0.10 -2.65 -8.60
N GLU A 157 -0.31 -2.83 -9.91
CA GLU A 157 -0.38 -1.75 -10.88
C GLU A 157 -1.41 -0.70 -10.45
N ALA A 158 -1.09 0.56 -10.68
CA ALA A 158 -2.07 1.61 -10.52
C ALA A 158 -2.96 1.65 -11.75
N GLY A 159 -4.22 2.08 -11.55
CA GLY A 159 -5.11 2.31 -12.69
C GLY A 159 -4.51 3.33 -13.67
N ALA A 160 -4.70 3.11 -14.97
CA ALA A 160 -4.13 3.93 -16.05
C ALA A 160 -4.45 5.43 -15.97
N TYR A 161 -5.42 5.82 -15.15
CA TYR A 161 -5.84 7.20 -14.93
C TYR A 161 -5.43 7.75 -13.56
N ALA A 162 -4.61 7.01 -12.79
CA ALA A 162 -4.14 7.51 -11.50
C ALA A 162 -3.13 8.66 -11.71
N PRO A 163 -3.37 9.87 -11.16
CA PRO A 163 -2.42 10.97 -11.27
C PRO A 163 -1.12 10.59 -10.56
N GLY A 164 0.02 10.63 -11.26
CA GLY A 164 1.33 10.56 -10.65
C GLY A 164 2.18 9.31 -10.90
N HIS A 165 1.78 8.39 -11.76
CA HIS A 165 2.68 7.30 -12.19
C HIS A 165 3.58 7.75 -13.34
N GLN A 166 4.80 8.17 -13.00
CA GLN A 166 5.92 8.13 -13.93
C GLN A 166 6.72 6.86 -13.58
N HIS A 167 6.72 5.88 -14.48
CA HIS A 167 7.67 4.78 -14.39
C HIS A 167 9.08 5.33 -14.58
N PRO A 168 10.10 4.87 -13.82
CA PRO A 168 11.48 5.20 -14.11
C PRO A 168 11.82 4.63 -15.51
N GLY A 169 11.74 5.46 -16.55
CA GLY A 169 11.95 5.06 -17.94
C GLY A 169 11.01 5.70 -18.96
N ASP A 170 9.87 6.23 -18.56
CA ASP A 170 8.92 6.92 -19.45
C ASP A 170 9.36 8.38 -19.74
N GLY A 171 10.48 8.51 -20.41
CA GLY A 171 10.97 9.76 -21.01
C GLY A 171 10.46 10.01 -22.43
N SER A 172 9.24 9.58 -22.80
CA SER A 172 8.62 10.02 -24.06
C SER A 172 7.11 9.91 -23.99
N GLY A 173 6.46 11.07 -23.87
CA GLY A 173 5.00 11.17 -23.96
C GLY A 173 4.50 10.55 -25.27
N ALA A 174 3.58 9.62 -25.16
CA ALA A 174 2.87 9.06 -26.31
C ALA A 174 2.17 10.20 -27.05
N ARG A 175 2.71 10.61 -28.20
CA ARG A 175 2.04 11.50 -29.16
C ARG A 175 1.00 10.66 -29.89
N ILE A 176 -0.26 10.92 -29.64
CA ILE A 176 -1.34 10.41 -30.50
C ILE A 176 -1.20 11.13 -31.84
N HIS A 177 -0.72 10.43 -32.87
CA HIS A 177 -0.79 10.89 -34.26
C HIS A 177 -2.23 10.72 -34.74
N LEU A 178 -2.98 11.84 -34.78
CA LEU A 178 -4.21 11.90 -35.54
C LEU A 178 -3.81 11.86 -37.01
N MET A 179 -4.08 10.73 -37.68
CA MET A 179 -4.01 10.64 -39.15
C MET A 179 -5.14 11.51 -39.70
N ALA A 180 -4.80 12.69 -40.24
CA ALA A 180 -5.74 13.44 -41.07
C ALA A 180 -5.90 12.67 -42.39
N GLY A 181 -7.12 12.20 -42.66
CA GLY A 181 -7.46 11.55 -43.91
C GLY A 181 -7.48 12.61 -45.05
N GLN A 182 -6.92 12.24 -46.17
CA GLN A 182 -7.23 12.79 -47.48
C GLN A 182 -8.24 11.90 -48.19
#